data_0ccf8e7eac6a3a890cb7bb6ad3aeb69a
#
_entry.id   0ccf8e7eac6a3a890cb7bb6ad3aeb69a
#
_cell.length_a   1.000
_cell.length_b   1.000
_cell.length_c   1.000
_cell.angle_alpha   90.00
_cell.angle_beta   90.00
_cell.angle_gamma   90.00
#
_symmetry.space_group_name_H-M   'P 1'
#
loop_
_entity.id
_entity.type
_entity.pdbx_description
1 polymer ?
#
loop_
_entity_poly.entity_id
_entity_poly.type
_entity_poly.pdbx_seq_one_letter_code
_entity_poly.pdbx_strand_id
1 'polypeptide(L)'
;MKRYFALGALGLGLMVSPLLADFAQSAVPQNPKIGIIDIENTLSSTPAGKRANEQFEKTRKGKQATLDKQQGELKKAAADLEKQQAVLKPEVFKQKRDELEKKFVALQQTYVKLERELATDRTKLIQDLLKQAEPRIAKIAKAEGVHIIIDQSATVWADPTVNLTQKLNAEMK
;
A
#
# COMPACT_ATOMS: atom_id res chain seq x y z
N MET A 1 65.83 59.01 36.28
CA MET A 1 64.92 59.53 37.28
C MET A 1 63.49 59.12 36.88
N LYS A 2 62.83 58.29 37.74
CA LYS A 2 61.44 58.38 38.14
C LYS A 2 60.37 58.54 36.98
N ARG A 3 59.31 57.77 36.81
CA ARG A 3 58.33 57.26 37.79
C ARG A 3 57.38 56.28 37.11
N TYR A 4 56.96 55.30 37.85
CA TYR A 4 55.90 54.32 37.58
C TYR A 4 54.53 54.99 37.46
N PHE A 5 53.66 54.49 36.60
CA PHE A 5 52.23 54.47 36.82
C PHE A 5 51.62 53.19 36.30
N ALA A 6 51.16 52.40 37.23
CA ALA A 6 50.29 51.24 36.97
C ALA A 6 48.84 51.73 36.81
N LEU A 7 48.16 51.28 35.80
CA LEU A 7 46.67 51.29 35.79
C LEU A 7 46.17 49.92 35.35
N GLY A 8 45.50 49.27 36.26
CA GLY A 8 44.82 48.03 36.04
C GLY A 8 43.60 48.21 35.13
N ALA A 9 43.40 47.32 34.22
CA ALA A 9 42.13 47.16 33.49
C ALA A 9 41.54 45.81 33.85
N LEU A 10 40.43 45.85 34.58
CA LEU A 10 39.54 44.73 34.83
C LEU A 10 39.01 44.23 33.50
N GLY A 11 39.49 43.10 33.04
CA GLY A 11 38.89 42.35 31.92
C GLY A 11 37.73 41.48 32.43
N LEU A 12 36.49 41.91 32.21
CA LEU A 12 35.33 41.08 32.38
C LEU A 12 35.35 39.97 31.30
N GLY A 13 35.80 38.78 31.67
CA GLY A 13 35.72 37.61 30.84
C GLY A 13 34.26 37.14 30.70
N LEU A 14 33.62 37.47 29.59
CA LEU A 14 32.39 36.81 29.17
C LEU A 14 32.72 35.37 28.85
N MET A 15 32.41 34.47 29.79
CA MET A 15 32.36 33.03 29.51
C MET A 15 31.15 32.76 28.57
N VAL A 16 31.37 32.79 27.27
CA VAL A 16 30.48 32.23 26.28
C VAL A 16 30.68 30.70 26.33
N SER A 17 29.86 30.03 27.15
CA SER A 17 29.73 28.59 27.06
C SER A 17 29.14 28.28 25.70
N PRO A 18 29.82 27.53 24.79
CA PRO A 18 29.17 26.97 23.62
C PRO A 18 28.21 25.89 24.13
N LEU A 19 26.92 26.18 24.21
CA LEU A 19 25.88 25.16 24.14
C LEU A 19 25.94 24.56 22.73
N LEU A 20 26.95 23.71 22.50
CA LEU A 20 26.91 22.76 21.40
C LEU A 20 25.79 21.77 21.76
N ALA A 21 24.57 22.09 21.33
CA ALA A 21 23.52 21.10 21.20
C ALA A 21 24.10 20.00 20.32
N ASP A 22 24.38 18.85 20.93
CA ASP A 22 24.64 17.60 20.25
C ASP A 22 23.40 17.28 19.41
N PHE A 23 23.30 17.86 18.22
CA PHE A 23 22.54 17.26 17.16
C PHE A 23 23.26 15.96 16.81
N ALA A 24 22.90 14.89 17.52
CA ALA A 24 23.23 13.54 17.11
C ALA A 24 22.54 13.32 15.76
N GLN A 25 23.16 13.85 14.72
CA GLN A 25 22.85 13.55 13.34
C GLN A 25 23.16 12.07 13.18
N SER A 26 22.11 11.23 13.14
CA SER A 26 22.24 9.84 12.77
C SER A 26 22.78 9.82 11.33
N ALA A 27 24.10 9.89 11.19
CA ALA A 27 24.75 9.84 9.90
C ALA A 27 24.44 8.47 9.28
N VAL A 28 23.79 8.47 8.13
CA VAL A 28 23.64 7.24 7.33
C VAL A 28 25.05 6.72 7.06
N PRO A 29 25.34 5.43 7.36
CA PRO A 29 26.66 4.87 7.11
C PRO A 29 27.09 5.07 5.65
N GLN A 30 28.39 5.28 5.42
CA GLN A 30 28.94 5.45 4.06
C GLN A 30 28.64 4.25 3.14
N ASN A 31 28.47 3.05 3.70
CA ASN A 31 28.08 1.83 3.01
C ASN A 31 26.79 1.27 3.66
N PRO A 32 25.60 1.76 3.31
CA PRO A 32 24.38 1.26 3.88
C PRO A 32 24.13 -0.19 3.45
N LYS A 33 23.89 -1.09 4.41
CA LYS A 33 23.48 -2.46 4.16
C LYS A 33 22.00 -2.48 3.76
N ILE A 34 21.70 -3.16 2.65
CA ILE A 34 20.32 -3.30 2.14
C ILE A 34 19.83 -4.71 2.41
N GLY A 35 18.60 -4.83 2.86
CA GLY A 35 17.86 -6.08 2.97
C GLY A 35 16.67 -6.09 2.00
N ILE A 36 16.25 -7.27 1.59
CA ILE A 36 15.10 -7.49 0.73
C ILE A 36 14.04 -8.26 1.50
N ILE A 37 12.78 -7.88 1.35
CA ILE A 37 11.62 -8.65 1.80
C ILE A 37 10.64 -8.83 0.65
N ASP A 38 9.97 -9.97 0.63
CA ASP A 38 8.89 -10.29 -0.32
C ASP A 38 7.55 -10.19 0.44
N ILE A 39 6.84 -9.08 0.22
CA ILE A 39 5.55 -8.81 0.87
C ILE A 39 4.47 -9.76 0.37
N GLU A 40 4.45 -10.14 -0.90
CA GLU A 40 3.49 -11.10 -1.44
C GLU A 40 3.71 -12.50 -0.85
N ASN A 41 4.96 -12.93 -0.67
CA ASN A 41 5.28 -14.16 0.05
C ASN A 41 4.82 -14.07 1.51
N THR A 42 5.05 -12.95 2.19
CA THR A 42 4.60 -12.74 3.57
C THR A 42 3.07 -12.81 3.68
N LEU A 43 2.35 -12.20 2.73
CA LEU A 43 0.89 -12.25 2.64
C LEU A 43 0.38 -13.69 2.45
N SER A 44 1.04 -14.48 1.62
CA SER A 44 0.60 -15.86 1.30
C SER A 44 1.04 -16.89 2.35
N SER A 45 2.14 -16.65 3.05
CA SER A 45 2.79 -17.65 3.92
C SER A 45 2.46 -17.48 5.40
N THR A 46 2.12 -16.26 5.86
CA THR A 46 1.86 -16.01 7.27
C THR A 46 0.38 -16.17 7.64
N PRO A 47 0.04 -16.58 8.88
CA PRO A 47 -1.35 -16.65 9.34
C PRO A 47 -2.08 -15.31 9.25
N ALA A 48 -1.41 -14.20 9.55
CA ALA A 48 -1.98 -12.86 9.44
C ALA A 48 -2.28 -12.50 7.98
N GLY A 49 -1.33 -12.73 7.08
CA GLY A 49 -1.49 -12.49 5.65
C GLY A 49 -2.57 -13.37 5.03
N LYS A 50 -2.60 -14.66 5.37
CA LYS A 50 -3.64 -15.58 4.88
C LYS A 50 -5.04 -15.11 5.25
N ARG A 51 -5.28 -14.74 6.52
CA ARG A 51 -6.59 -14.20 6.95
C ARG A 51 -6.98 -12.94 6.19
N ALA A 52 -6.04 -12.02 6.00
CA ALA A 52 -6.29 -10.79 5.26
C ALA A 52 -6.60 -11.08 3.78
N ASN A 53 -5.87 -12.00 3.15
CA ASN A 53 -6.11 -12.42 1.78
C ASN A 53 -7.46 -13.16 1.61
N GLU A 54 -7.82 -14.03 2.54
CA GLU A 54 -9.12 -14.72 2.55
C GLU A 54 -10.28 -13.72 2.63
N GLN A 55 -10.17 -12.70 3.46
CA GLN A 55 -11.18 -11.65 3.56
C GLN A 55 -11.28 -10.84 2.26
N PHE A 56 -10.17 -10.48 1.65
CA PHE A 56 -10.13 -9.82 0.36
C PHE A 56 -10.79 -10.68 -0.74
N GLU A 57 -10.43 -11.96 -0.83
CA GLU A 57 -11.01 -12.90 -1.81
C GLU A 57 -12.52 -13.08 -1.61
N LYS A 58 -13.00 -13.13 -0.37
CA LYS A 58 -14.43 -13.17 -0.07
C LYS A 58 -15.15 -11.92 -0.59
N THR A 59 -14.57 -10.75 -0.36
CA THR A 59 -15.10 -9.48 -0.86
C THR A 59 -15.11 -9.44 -2.38
N ARG A 60 -14.01 -9.84 -3.03
CA ARG A 60 -13.87 -9.93 -4.49
C ARG A 60 -14.93 -10.84 -5.09
N LYS A 61 -15.09 -12.06 -4.55
CA LYS A 61 -16.11 -13.02 -5.00
C LYS A 61 -17.53 -12.48 -4.85
N GLY A 62 -17.83 -11.82 -3.75
CA GLY A 62 -19.16 -11.21 -3.52
C GLY A 62 -19.48 -10.10 -4.52
N LYS A 63 -18.51 -9.22 -4.79
CA LYS A 63 -18.64 -8.16 -5.79
C LYS A 63 -18.77 -8.73 -7.21
N GLN A 64 -17.98 -9.74 -7.56
CA GLN A 64 -18.06 -10.42 -8.85
C GLN A 64 -19.43 -11.09 -9.06
N ALA A 65 -19.93 -11.82 -8.07
CA ALA A 65 -21.24 -12.46 -8.15
C ALA A 65 -22.39 -11.45 -8.38
N THR A 66 -22.28 -10.26 -7.81
CA THR A 66 -23.26 -9.17 -8.04
C THR A 66 -23.20 -8.70 -9.49
N LEU A 67 -22.01 -8.53 -10.06
CA LEU A 67 -21.81 -8.14 -11.46
C LEU A 67 -22.33 -9.22 -12.41
N ASP A 68 -22.02 -10.48 -12.15
CA ASP A 68 -22.47 -11.64 -12.96
C ASP A 68 -23.99 -11.74 -12.97
N LYS A 69 -24.64 -11.49 -11.82
CA LYS A 69 -26.09 -11.44 -11.72
C LYS A 69 -26.69 -10.32 -12.58
N GLN A 70 -26.15 -9.09 -12.49
CA GLN A 70 -26.62 -7.98 -13.29
C GLN A 70 -26.44 -8.23 -14.80
N GLN A 71 -25.31 -8.83 -15.18
CA GLN A 71 -25.06 -9.23 -16.55
C GLN A 71 -26.06 -10.28 -17.05
N GLY A 72 -26.34 -11.29 -16.23
CA GLY A 72 -27.34 -12.32 -16.53
C GLY A 72 -28.74 -11.75 -16.70
N GLU A 73 -29.16 -10.84 -15.80
CA GLU A 73 -30.46 -10.16 -15.88
C GLU A 73 -30.56 -9.29 -17.14
N LEU A 74 -29.51 -8.57 -17.52
CA LEU A 74 -29.46 -7.77 -18.72
C LEU A 74 -29.56 -8.62 -19.99
N LYS A 75 -28.80 -9.73 -20.04
CA LYS A 75 -28.83 -10.69 -21.15
C LYS A 75 -30.22 -11.31 -21.33
N LYS A 76 -30.86 -11.70 -20.21
CA LYS A 76 -32.23 -12.22 -20.23
C LYS A 76 -33.23 -11.17 -20.73
N ALA A 77 -33.16 -9.96 -20.21
CA ALA A 77 -34.05 -8.87 -20.63
C ALA A 77 -33.90 -8.54 -22.13
N ALA A 78 -32.67 -8.58 -22.66
CA ALA A 78 -32.42 -8.39 -24.08
C ALA A 78 -33.07 -9.50 -24.93
N ALA A 79 -32.87 -10.76 -24.55
CA ALA A 79 -33.46 -11.91 -25.25
C ALA A 79 -35.00 -11.89 -25.19
N ASP A 80 -35.58 -11.49 -24.06
CA ASP A 80 -37.04 -11.39 -23.91
C ASP A 80 -37.61 -10.23 -24.74
N LEU A 81 -36.87 -9.10 -24.86
CA LEU A 81 -37.27 -8.00 -25.73
C LEU A 81 -37.24 -8.40 -27.22
N GLU A 82 -36.24 -9.15 -27.64
CA GLU A 82 -36.12 -9.66 -29.00
C GLU A 82 -37.30 -10.55 -29.38
N LYS A 83 -37.70 -11.47 -28.50
CA LYS A 83 -38.91 -12.33 -28.69
C LYS A 83 -40.19 -11.52 -28.80
N GLN A 84 -40.29 -10.36 -28.15
CA GLN A 84 -41.48 -9.49 -28.13
C GLN A 84 -41.48 -8.51 -29.33
N GLN A 85 -40.49 -8.45 -30.16
CA GLN A 85 -40.33 -7.48 -31.25
C GLN A 85 -41.57 -7.51 -32.18
N ALA A 86 -42.11 -8.68 -32.54
CA ALA A 86 -43.22 -8.83 -33.46
C ALA A 86 -44.60 -8.46 -32.87
N VAL A 87 -44.71 -8.39 -31.52
CA VAL A 87 -45.99 -8.18 -30.84
C VAL A 87 -46.09 -6.84 -30.13
N LEU A 88 -44.96 -6.16 -29.90
CA LEU A 88 -44.92 -4.86 -29.24
C LEU A 88 -45.22 -3.73 -30.24
N LYS A 89 -45.88 -2.69 -29.78
CA LYS A 89 -46.00 -1.42 -30.53
C LYS A 89 -44.58 -0.81 -30.72
N PRO A 90 -44.31 -0.20 -31.85
CA PRO A 90 -42.96 0.33 -32.15
C PRO A 90 -42.39 1.29 -31.10
N GLU A 91 -43.27 2.13 -30.50
CA GLU A 91 -42.87 3.09 -29.46
C GLU A 91 -42.49 2.38 -28.17
N VAL A 92 -43.20 1.34 -27.78
CA VAL A 92 -42.91 0.54 -26.57
C VAL A 92 -41.65 -0.27 -26.75
N PHE A 93 -41.43 -0.83 -27.94
CA PHE A 93 -40.20 -1.57 -28.26
C PHE A 93 -39.00 -0.62 -28.17
N LYS A 94 -39.09 0.57 -28.75
CA LYS A 94 -38.06 1.62 -28.69
C LYS A 94 -37.74 1.99 -27.24
N GLN A 95 -38.75 2.27 -26.40
CA GLN A 95 -38.54 2.61 -24.99
C GLN A 95 -37.80 1.50 -24.23
N LYS A 96 -38.22 0.25 -24.38
CA LYS A 96 -37.57 -0.90 -23.74
C LYS A 96 -36.13 -1.10 -24.20
N ARG A 97 -35.85 -0.86 -25.49
CA ARG A 97 -34.49 -0.90 -26.03
C ARG A 97 -33.62 0.18 -25.41
N ASP A 98 -34.13 1.41 -25.33
CA ASP A 98 -33.41 2.55 -24.75
C ASP A 98 -33.11 2.33 -23.24
N GLU A 99 -34.04 1.67 -22.51
CA GLU A 99 -33.82 1.24 -21.13
C GLU A 99 -32.71 0.17 -21.01
N LEU A 100 -32.69 -0.81 -21.93
CA LEU A 100 -31.64 -1.82 -21.95
C LEU A 100 -30.27 -1.22 -22.23
N GLU A 101 -30.21 -0.26 -23.17
CA GLU A 101 -28.97 0.45 -23.46
C GLU A 101 -28.45 1.21 -22.23
N LYS A 102 -29.33 1.92 -21.50
CA LYS A 102 -28.96 2.57 -20.25
C LYS A 102 -28.45 1.58 -19.21
N LYS A 103 -29.09 0.42 -19.07
CA LYS A 103 -28.65 -0.63 -18.15
C LYS A 103 -27.29 -1.22 -18.56
N PHE A 104 -27.05 -1.37 -19.86
CA PHE A 104 -25.76 -1.83 -20.39
C PHE A 104 -24.63 -0.83 -20.03
N VAL A 105 -24.86 0.47 -20.26
CA VAL A 105 -23.90 1.51 -19.89
C VAL A 105 -23.65 1.53 -18.38
N ALA A 106 -24.71 1.40 -17.58
CA ALA A 106 -24.58 1.32 -16.11
C ALA A 106 -23.78 0.10 -15.67
N LEU A 107 -23.97 -1.06 -16.32
CA LEU A 107 -23.20 -2.27 -16.05
C LEU A 107 -21.71 -2.08 -16.36
N GLN A 108 -21.37 -1.44 -17.47
CA GLN A 108 -19.98 -1.12 -17.83
C GLN A 108 -19.34 -0.18 -16.78
N GLN A 109 -20.08 0.84 -16.33
CA GLN A 109 -19.62 1.74 -15.26
C GLN A 109 -19.40 0.99 -13.94
N THR A 110 -20.30 0.07 -13.63
CA THR A 110 -20.19 -0.80 -12.44
C THR A 110 -18.93 -1.67 -12.51
N TYR A 111 -18.63 -2.24 -13.69
CA TYR A 111 -17.41 -3.02 -13.90
C TYR A 111 -16.15 -2.17 -13.64
N VAL A 112 -16.05 -0.99 -14.27
CA VAL A 112 -14.89 -0.09 -14.08
C VAL A 112 -14.74 0.35 -12.62
N LYS A 113 -15.86 0.63 -11.95
CA LYS A 113 -15.88 0.99 -10.53
C LYS A 113 -15.39 -0.17 -9.67
N LEU A 114 -15.85 -1.40 -9.95
CA LEU A 114 -15.43 -2.61 -9.25
C LEU A 114 -13.93 -2.83 -9.34
N GLU A 115 -13.35 -2.74 -10.52
CA GLU A 115 -11.90 -2.89 -10.74
C GLU A 115 -11.10 -1.88 -9.90
N ARG A 116 -11.53 -0.61 -9.89
CA ARG A 116 -10.90 0.42 -9.06
C ARG A 116 -11.00 0.14 -7.56
N GLU A 117 -12.17 -0.29 -7.12
CA GLU A 117 -12.38 -0.64 -5.71
C GLU A 117 -11.51 -1.82 -5.30
N LEU A 118 -11.41 -2.87 -6.13
CA LEU A 118 -10.58 -4.04 -5.86
C LEU A 118 -9.08 -3.66 -5.81
N ALA A 119 -8.63 -2.79 -6.72
CA ALA A 119 -7.25 -2.28 -6.66
C ALA A 119 -6.99 -1.49 -5.38
N THR A 120 -7.94 -0.66 -4.94
CA THR A 120 -7.85 0.10 -3.69
C THR A 120 -7.85 -0.83 -2.48
N ASP A 121 -8.76 -1.81 -2.44
CA ASP A 121 -8.85 -2.79 -1.37
C ASP A 121 -7.55 -3.62 -1.26
N ARG A 122 -6.94 -3.98 -2.40
CA ARG A 122 -5.64 -4.69 -2.43
C ARG A 122 -4.52 -3.84 -1.87
N THR A 123 -4.44 -2.56 -2.29
CA THR A 123 -3.45 -1.62 -1.77
C THR A 123 -3.58 -1.46 -0.25
N LYS A 124 -4.81 -1.28 0.23
CA LYS A 124 -5.09 -1.17 1.67
C LYS A 124 -4.68 -2.41 2.44
N LEU A 125 -4.99 -3.59 1.92
CA LEU A 125 -4.59 -4.87 2.52
C LEU A 125 -3.06 -4.95 2.71
N ILE A 126 -2.29 -4.59 1.68
CA ILE A 126 -0.83 -4.55 1.74
C ILE A 126 -0.34 -3.52 2.76
N GLN A 127 -0.92 -2.31 2.77
CA GLN A 127 -0.57 -1.28 3.74
C GLN A 127 -0.86 -1.70 5.19
N ASP A 128 -1.99 -2.34 5.44
CA ASP A 128 -2.35 -2.83 6.78
C ASP A 128 -1.42 -3.96 7.22
N LEU A 129 -1.02 -4.84 6.31
CA LEU A 129 -0.01 -5.87 6.58
C LEU A 129 1.35 -5.24 6.91
N LEU A 130 1.79 -4.25 6.13
CA LEU A 130 3.05 -3.52 6.37
C LEU A 130 3.05 -2.84 7.74
N LYS A 131 1.97 -2.16 8.13
CA LYS A 131 1.86 -1.55 9.47
C LYS A 131 2.01 -2.58 10.58
N GLN A 132 1.46 -3.78 10.41
CA GLN A 132 1.63 -4.87 11.38
C GLN A 132 3.05 -5.44 11.36
N ALA A 133 3.72 -5.45 10.22
CA ALA A 133 5.07 -5.96 10.04
C ALA A 133 6.14 -4.95 10.50
N GLU A 134 5.88 -3.66 10.46
CA GLU A 134 6.85 -2.58 10.72
C GLU A 134 7.69 -2.78 11.99
N PRO A 135 7.12 -3.04 13.20
CA PRO A 135 7.94 -3.24 14.39
C PRO A 135 8.82 -4.50 14.30
N ARG A 136 8.39 -5.52 13.57
CA ARG A 136 9.15 -6.76 13.34
C ARG A 136 10.26 -6.52 12.32
N ILE A 137 9.97 -5.78 11.26
CA ILE A 137 10.95 -5.34 10.26
C ILE A 137 12.05 -4.54 10.94
N ALA A 138 11.70 -3.57 11.79
CA ALA A 138 12.68 -2.77 12.54
C ALA A 138 13.56 -3.63 13.47
N LYS A 139 12.98 -4.64 14.14
CA LYS A 139 13.72 -5.60 14.96
C LYS A 139 14.72 -6.40 14.14
N ILE A 140 14.29 -6.93 12.99
CA ILE A 140 15.12 -7.71 12.08
C ILE A 140 16.24 -6.82 11.51
N ALA A 141 15.92 -5.61 11.05
CA ALA A 141 16.89 -4.67 10.51
C ALA A 141 18.02 -4.39 11.50
N LYS A 142 17.68 -4.15 12.78
CA LYS A 142 18.67 -3.96 13.85
C LYS A 142 19.53 -5.21 14.08
N ALA A 143 18.92 -6.39 14.12
CA ALA A 143 19.64 -7.65 14.36
C ALA A 143 20.62 -7.99 13.22
N GLU A 144 20.25 -7.69 11.98
CA GLU A 144 21.07 -7.97 10.78
C GLU A 144 22.02 -6.82 10.42
N GLY A 145 21.95 -5.70 11.15
CA GLY A 145 22.73 -4.50 10.83
C GLY A 145 22.35 -3.89 9.48
N VAL A 146 21.07 -4.01 9.09
CA VAL A 146 20.53 -3.51 7.82
C VAL A 146 19.97 -2.11 8.05
N HIS A 147 20.24 -1.21 7.11
CA HIS A 147 19.87 0.21 7.19
C HIS A 147 18.67 0.55 6.30
N ILE A 148 18.48 -0.21 5.21
CA ILE A 148 17.39 -0.04 4.24
C ILE A 148 16.79 -1.40 3.95
N ILE A 149 15.47 -1.49 3.94
CA ILE A 149 14.73 -2.67 3.48
C ILE A 149 13.88 -2.28 2.29
N ILE A 150 13.98 -3.06 1.21
CA ILE A 150 13.28 -2.84 -0.06
C ILE A 150 12.39 -4.06 -0.34
N ASP A 151 11.21 -3.81 -0.89
CA ASP A 151 10.34 -4.90 -1.37
C ASP A 151 10.97 -5.58 -2.58
N GLN A 152 10.86 -6.91 -2.66
CA GLN A 152 11.40 -7.70 -3.76
C GLN A 152 10.82 -7.30 -5.11
N SER A 153 9.55 -6.86 -5.16
CA SER A 153 8.89 -6.42 -6.40
C SER A 153 9.52 -5.16 -7.02
N ALA A 154 10.21 -4.34 -6.21
CA ALA A 154 10.95 -3.18 -6.66
C ALA A 154 12.42 -3.49 -7.05
N THR A 155 12.81 -4.77 -7.04
CA THR A 155 14.19 -5.20 -7.22
C THR A 155 14.30 -6.04 -8.49
N VAL A 156 15.22 -5.69 -9.39
CA VAL A 156 15.48 -6.49 -10.61
C VAL A 156 16.33 -7.74 -10.28
N TRP A 157 17.31 -7.58 -9.40
CA TRP A 157 18.17 -8.65 -8.92
C TRP A 157 18.72 -8.32 -7.53
N ALA A 158 18.84 -9.32 -6.69
CA ALA A 158 19.51 -9.24 -5.40
C ALA A 158 20.15 -10.58 -5.06
N ASP A 159 21.27 -10.54 -4.36
CA ASP A 159 21.89 -11.75 -3.82
C ASP A 159 20.93 -12.40 -2.79
N PRO A 160 20.73 -13.74 -2.83
CA PRO A 160 19.84 -14.43 -1.89
C PRO A 160 20.18 -14.21 -0.41
N THR A 161 21.43 -13.90 -0.09
CA THR A 161 21.88 -13.65 1.28
C THR A 161 21.30 -12.39 1.91
N VAL A 162 20.84 -11.43 1.10
CA VAL A 162 20.18 -10.22 1.61
C VAL A 162 18.66 -10.36 1.78
N ASN A 163 18.09 -11.55 1.46
CA ASN A 163 16.67 -11.81 1.58
C ASN A 163 16.30 -12.13 3.04
N LEU A 164 15.47 -11.28 3.63
CA LEU A 164 15.01 -11.36 5.01
C LEU A 164 13.57 -11.88 5.15
N THR A 165 12.93 -12.27 4.07
CA THR A 165 11.51 -12.70 4.03
C THR A 165 11.22 -13.81 5.03
N GLN A 166 12.06 -14.85 5.08
CA GLN A 166 11.84 -15.98 5.99
C GLN A 166 11.92 -15.56 7.47
N LYS A 167 12.80 -14.62 7.80
CA LYS A 167 12.91 -14.05 9.15
C LYS A 167 11.65 -13.26 9.51
N LEU A 168 11.15 -12.45 8.57
CA LEU A 168 9.90 -11.72 8.75
C LEU A 168 8.72 -12.69 8.93
N ASN A 169 8.58 -13.69 8.06
CA ASN A 169 7.50 -14.68 8.15
C ASN A 169 7.51 -15.43 9.49
N ALA A 170 8.68 -15.71 10.05
CA ALA A 170 8.82 -16.34 11.37
C ALA A 170 8.34 -15.44 12.52
N GLU A 171 8.52 -14.13 12.42
CA GLU A 171 8.05 -13.13 13.40
C GLU A 171 6.56 -12.77 13.23
N MET A 172 5.95 -13.12 12.08
CA MET A 172 4.54 -12.84 11.72
C MET A 172 3.58 -14.02 12.03
N LYS A 173 4.03 -14.98 12.83
CA LYS A 173 3.23 -16.16 13.24
C LYS A 173 2.10 -15.80 14.20
#